data_ede68bac7b0092e3b4c9b5f277ff243b
#
_entry.id   ede68bac7b0092e3b4c9b5f277ff243b
#
_cell.length_a   1.000
_cell.length_b   1.000
_cell.length_c   1.000
_cell.angle_alpha   90.00
_cell.angle_beta   90.00
_cell.angle_gamma   90.00
#
_symmetry.space_group_name_H-M   'P 1'
#
loop_
_entity.id
_entity.type
_entity.pdbx_description
1 polymer ?
#
loop_
_entity_poly.entity_id
_entity_poly.type
_entity_poly.pdbx_seq_one_letter_code
_entity_poly.pdbx_strand_id
1 'polypeptide(L)'
;YMDLXXSKNLKELXXLSNATNLEYXXLDNCESLVEIPSSFAHLHKLEWLEMNNCINLQVIPAHMNLTSVKQVNMKGCSRLRKFPVISRHIEALDISDNTELEDMPASIASWCHLVYLDMSHNEKLQGLTQLPTSLRHLNLSYTDIESIPDCIKALHQLEELCLSGCTRLASLPDLPCSI
;
A
#
# COMPACT_ATOMS: atom_id res chain seq x y z
N TYR A 1 -3.80 14.31 15.94
CA TYR A 1 -3.37 14.79 14.63
C TYR A 1 -1.93 15.27 14.73
N MET A 2 -1.09 14.78 13.84
CA MET A 2 0.30 15.23 13.75
C MET A 2 0.66 15.37 12.28
N ASP A 3 1.25 16.51 11.92
CA ASP A 3 1.59 16.81 10.55
C ASP A 3 3.05 17.22 10.47
N LEU A 4 3.83 16.42 9.82
CA LEU A 4 5.24 16.65 9.65
C LEU A 4 5.60 16.78 8.15
N UNK A 5 4.77 17.00 7.40
CA UNK A 5 4.87 17.03 6.02
C UNK A 5 6.02 17.92 5.64
N UNK A 6 6.82 17.40 4.75
CA UNK A 6 7.85 18.11 4.24
C UNK A 6 8.99 18.33 5.16
N SER A 7 9.03 17.61 6.16
CA SER A 7 10.21 17.70 7.05
C SER A 7 11.36 16.91 6.46
N LYS A 8 11.98 17.48 5.50
CA LYS A 8 12.94 16.76 4.66
C LYS A 8 14.19 16.26 5.38
N ASN A 9 14.54 16.92 6.48
CA ASN A 9 15.72 16.49 7.24
C ASN A 9 15.39 15.58 8.42
N LEU A 10 14.14 15.21 8.56
CA LEU A 10 13.70 14.32 9.64
C LEU A 10 14.22 12.92 9.38
N LYS A 11 15.08 12.44 10.26
CA LYS A 11 15.68 11.11 10.07
C LYS A 11 15.08 10.03 10.95
N GLU A 12 14.53 10.42 12.10
CA GLU A 12 14.00 9.47 13.07
C GLU A 12 12.70 9.98 13.67
N LEU A 13 11.88 9.03 14.02
CA LEU A 13 10.61 9.36 14.67
C LEU A 13 10.64 8.79 16.09
N UNK A 14 11.46 9.35 16.72
CA UNK A 14 11.75 8.87 18.03
C UNK A 14 10.50 8.78 18.84
N UNK A 15 10.39 8.36 19.55
CA UNK A 15 9.42 7.95 20.40
C UNK A 15 8.07 8.59 20.22
N LEU A 16 7.33 7.82 19.57
CA LEU A 16 5.90 8.12 19.48
C LEU A 16 5.06 7.22 20.37
N SER A 17 5.69 6.41 21.19
CA SER A 17 4.96 5.42 21.98
C SER A 17 3.95 6.05 22.95
N ASN A 18 4.14 7.32 23.29
CA ASN A 18 3.18 8.00 24.17
C ASN A 18 2.06 8.71 23.41
N ALA A 19 2.11 8.72 22.08
CA ALA A 19 1.09 9.39 21.27
C ALA A 19 -0.09 8.46 21.00
N THR A 20 -0.63 7.86 22.05
CA THR A 20 -1.61 6.79 21.91
C THR A 20 -2.98 7.24 21.43
N ASN A 21 -3.23 8.55 21.42
CA ASN A 21 -4.49 9.09 20.87
C ASN A 21 -4.36 9.59 19.44
N LEU A 22 -3.21 9.38 18.81
CA LEU A 22 -2.98 9.86 17.46
C LEU A 22 -3.86 9.10 16.47
N GLU A 23 -4.64 9.86 15.68
CA GLU A 23 -5.53 9.29 14.68
C GLU A 23 -5.05 9.53 13.27
N TYR A 24 -4.20 10.47 13.07
CA TYR A 24 -3.76 10.91 11.73
C TYR A 24 -2.29 11.33 11.76
N UNK A 25 -1.35 10.87 10.89
CA UNK A 25 -0.03 11.19 10.85
C UNK A 25 0.33 11.54 9.48
N UNK A 26 0.72 12.43 9.05
CA UNK A 26 1.11 12.81 7.80
C UNK A 26 2.57 13.00 7.81
N LEU A 27 3.19 12.32 7.05
CA LEU A 27 4.65 12.34 6.91
C LEU A 27 5.08 12.52 5.45
N ASP A 28 4.24 13.08 4.65
CA ASP A 28 4.53 13.27 3.22
C ASP A 28 5.83 14.05 3.03
N ASN A 29 6.64 13.58 2.11
CA ASN A 29 7.90 14.23 1.72
C ASN A 29 8.93 14.32 2.85
N CYS A 30 8.90 13.37 3.76
CA CYS A 30 9.96 13.22 4.75
C CYS A 30 11.08 12.42 4.09
N GLU A 31 11.85 13.11 3.27
CA GLU A 31 12.80 12.48 2.37
C GLU A 31 13.99 11.80 3.06
N SER A 32 14.34 12.25 4.27
CA SER A 32 15.46 11.65 5.00
C SER A 32 15.07 10.48 5.89
N LEU A 33 13.77 10.18 5.97
CA LEU A 33 13.29 9.11 6.83
C LEU A 33 13.59 7.76 6.21
N VAL A 34 14.30 6.90 6.94
CA VAL A 34 14.73 5.61 6.42
C VAL A 34 13.88 4.47 6.97
N GLU A 35 13.38 4.61 8.18
CA GLU A 35 12.63 3.53 8.80
C GLU A 35 11.47 4.05 9.64
N ILE A 36 10.45 3.22 9.75
CA ILE A 36 9.36 3.43 10.69
C ILE A 36 9.73 2.67 11.97
N PRO A 37 9.75 3.34 13.12
CA PRO A 37 10.16 2.66 14.34
C PRO A 37 9.11 1.66 14.82
N SER A 38 9.56 0.67 15.57
CA SER A 38 8.66 -0.34 16.11
C SER A 38 7.64 0.26 17.09
N SER A 39 7.93 1.45 17.62
CA SER A 39 6.97 2.13 18.52
C SER A 39 5.66 2.49 17.83
N PHE A 40 5.64 2.50 16.48
CA PHE A 40 4.37 2.68 15.76
C PHE A 40 3.34 1.62 16.15
N ALA A 41 3.79 0.45 16.58
CA ALA A 41 2.86 -0.59 16.98
C ALA A 41 1.96 -0.19 18.17
N HIS A 42 2.35 0.86 18.89
CA HIS A 42 1.56 1.35 20.01
C HIS A 42 0.48 2.36 19.62
N LEU A 43 0.42 2.74 18.34
CA LEU A 43 -0.54 3.73 17.86
C LEU A 43 -1.89 3.07 17.55
N HIS A 44 -2.58 2.67 18.62
CA HIS A 44 -3.79 1.86 18.47
C HIS A 44 -5.00 2.60 17.91
N LYS A 45 -4.97 3.92 17.91
CA LYS A 45 -6.07 4.72 17.38
C LYS A 45 -5.77 5.31 16.02
N LEU A 46 -4.57 5.04 15.48
CA LEU A 46 -4.21 5.59 14.18
C LEU A 46 -5.11 5.01 13.11
N GLU A 47 -5.79 5.89 12.38
CA GLU A 47 -6.71 5.51 11.31
C GLU A 47 -6.18 5.86 9.93
N TRP A 48 -5.39 6.90 9.83
CA TRP A 48 -4.97 7.43 8.54
C TRP A 48 -3.48 7.72 8.58
N LEU A 49 -2.74 7.10 7.69
CA LEU A 49 -1.29 7.26 7.59
C LEU A 49 -0.93 7.72 6.20
N GLU A 50 -0.32 8.89 6.10
CA GLU A 50 0.15 9.41 4.82
C GLU A 50 1.67 9.54 4.85
N MET A 51 2.33 8.86 3.92
CA MET A 51 3.78 8.86 3.81
C MET A 51 4.21 8.95 2.35
N ASN A 52 3.51 9.77 1.58
CA ASN A 52 3.84 9.90 0.17
C ASN A 52 5.23 10.51 -0.01
N ASN A 53 5.96 9.99 -0.97
CA ASN A 53 7.28 10.49 -1.34
C ASN A 53 8.31 10.46 -0.21
N CYS A 54 8.21 9.46 0.66
CA CYS A 54 9.29 9.17 1.59
C CYS A 54 10.31 8.33 0.83
N ILE A 55 11.09 9.01 0.00
CA ILE A 55 11.89 8.38 -1.05
C ILE A 55 13.05 7.53 -0.53
N ASN A 56 13.44 7.69 0.72
CA ASN A 56 14.50 6.87 1.30
C ASN A 56 14.00 5.82 2.27
N LEU A 57 12.68 5.71 2.42
CA LEU A 57 12.11 4.73 3.35
C LEU A 57 12.39 3.31 2.85
N GLN A 58 13.04 2.50 3.69
CA GLN A 58 13.41 1.14 3.33
C GLN A 58 12.90 0.11 4.33
N VAL A 59 12.73 0.51 5.58
CA VAL A 59 12.43 -0.45 6.65
C VAL A 59 11.10 -0.13 7.31
N ILE A 60 10.18 -1.08 7.24
CA ILE A 60 8.92 -1.02 7.96
C ILE A 60 8.85 -2.30 8.81
N PRO A 61 8.58 -2.18 10.11
CA PRO A 61 8.55 -3.38 10.95
C PRO A 61 7.56 -4.43 10.43
N ALA A 62 7.96 -5.69 10.46
CA ALA A 62 7.19 -6.76 9.84
C ALA A 62 5.85 -7.05 10.55
N HIS A 63 5.78 -6.77 11.84
CA HIS A 63 4.62 -7.19 12.64
C HIS A 63 4.00 -6.02 13.39
N MET A 64 3.59 -5.00 12.65
CA MET A 64 3.00 -3.83 13.30
C MET A 64 1.57 -4.07 13.77
N ASN A 65 0.77 -4.72 12.96
CA ASN A 65 -0.62 -5.09 13.29
C ASN A 65 -1.40 -3.93 13.90
N LEU A 66 -1.41 -2.80 13.21
CA LEU A 66 -2.18 -1.63 13.64
C LEU A 66 -3.67 -1.90 13.41
N THR A 67 -4.45 -1.93 14.48
CA THR A 67 -5.82 -2.41 14.39
C THR A 67 -6.82 -1.38 13.87
N SER A 68 -6.48 -0.10 13.92
CA SER A 68 -7.42 0.95 13.52
C SER A 68 -7.11 1.59 12.16
N VAL A 69 -5.98 1.27 11.56
CA VAL A 69 -5.58 1.93 10.32
C VAL A 69 -6.48 1.49 9.18
N LYS A 70 -7.14 2.47 8.56
CA LYS A 70 -8.06 2.26 7.45
C LYS A 70 -7.52 2.77 6.13
N GLN A 71 -6.69 3.79 6.15
CA GLN A 71 -6.15 4.37 4.93
C GLN A 71 -4.66 4.56 5.03
N VAL A 72 -3.94 4.06 4.02
CA VAL A 72 -2.49 4.19 3.93
C VAL A 72 -2.14 4.74 2.55
N ASN A 73 -1.44 5.86 2.53
CA ASN A 73 -0.93 6.45 1.30
C ASN A 73 0.59 6.46 1.35
N MET A 74 1.19 5.70 0.46
CA MET A 74 2.64 5.56 0.38
C MET A 74 3.12 5.66 -1.07
N LYS A 75 2.49 6.55 -1.83
CA LYS A 75 2.90 6.79 -3.21
C LYS A 75 4.33 7.32 -3.23
N GLY A 76 5.14 6.78 -4.12
CA GLY A 76 6.47 7.31 -4.34
C GLY A 76 7.52 6.96 -3.29
N CYS A 77 7.27 5.94 -2.47
CA CYS A 77 8.29 5.45 -1.55
C CYS A 77 9.22 4.52 -2.34
N SER A 78 10.07 5.13 -3.15
CA SER A 78 10.72 4.45 -4.26
C SER A 78 11.84 3.49 -3.88
N ARG A 79 12.22 3.42 -2.60
CA ARG A 79 13.19 2.43 -2.15
C ARG A 79 12.57 1.24 -1.44
N LEU A 80 11.25 1.23 -1.29
CA LEU A 80 10.56 0.14 -0.60
C LEU A 80 10.47 -1.07 -1.53
N ARG A 81 11.04 -2.19 -1.11
CA ARG A 81 11.06 -3.39 -1.95
C ARG A 81 9.93 -4.36 -1.63
N LYS A 82 9.49 -4.39 -0.39
CA LYS A 82 8.41 -5.25 0.04
C LYS A 82 7.43 -4.45 0.88
N PHE A 83 6.17 -4.75 0.73
CA PHE A 83 5.14 -4.11 1.53
C PHE A 83 4.75 -5.02 2.68
N PRO A 84 5.05 -4.65 3.91
CA PRO A 84 4.70 -5.49 5.06
C PRO A 84 3.23 -5.35 5.41
N VAL A 85 2.77 -6.22 6.29
CA VAL A 85 1.39 -6.13 6.77
C VAL A 85 1.36 -5.06 7.87
N ILE A 86 0.99 -3.84 7.49
CA ILE A 86 0.83 -2.75 8.44
C ILE A 86 -0.47 -2.95 9.24
N SER A 87 -1.52 -3.31 8.54
CA SER A 87 -2.83 -3.53 9.13
C SER A 87 -3.64 -4.42 8.20
N ARG A 88 -4.44 -5.29 8.78
CA ARG A 88 -5.38 -6.11 7.99
C ARG A 88 -6.72 -5.42 7.80
N HIS A 89 -6.89 -4.25 8.39
CA HIS A 89 -8.16 -3.51 8.35
C HIS A 89 -8.15 -2.38 7.33
N ILE A 90 -7.10 -2.31 6.50
CA ILE A 90 -6.97 -1.24 5.51
C ILE A 90 -8.14 -1.30 4.53
N GLU A 91 -8.75 -0.15 4.29
CA GLU A 91 -9.84 0.00 3.32
C GLU A 91 -9.37 0.62 2.02
N ALA A 92 -8.36 1.49 2.09
CA ALA A 92 -7.79 2.13 0.91
C ALA A 92 -6.28 2.17 1.02
N LEU A 93 -5.60 1.70 -0.01
CA LEU A 93 -4.14 1.64 -0.05
C LEU A 93 -3.63 2.19 -1.36
N ASP A 94 -2.82 3.24 -1.29
CA ASP A 94 -2.12 3.78 -2.45
C ASP A 94 -0.62 3.50 -2.28
N ILE A 95 -0.11 2.57 -3.10
CA ILE A 95 1.32 2.28 -3.15
C ILE A 95 1.85 2.46 -4.57
N SER A 96 1.26 3.43 -5.28
CA SER A 96 1.70 3.72 -6.65
C SER A 96 3.10 4.35 -6.64
N ASP A 97 3.76 4.30 -7.78
CA ASP A 97 5.11 4.87 -7.98
C ASP A 97 6.16 4.32 -7.00
N ASN A 98 6.01 3.08 -6.59
CA ASN A 98 7.01 2.41 -5.78
C ASN A 98 7.87 1.55 -6.69
N THR A 99 8.85 2.19 -7.33
CA THR A 99 9.59 1.59 -8.44
C THR A 99 10.43 0.38 -8.07
N GLU A 100 10.73 0.18 -6.79
CA GLU A 100 11.48 -1.01 -6.36
C GLU A 100 10.58 -2.10 -5.79
N LEU A 101 9.28 -1.85 -5.68
CA LEU A 101 8.37 -2.84 -5.10
C LEU A 101 8.18 -4.00 -6.04
N GLU A 102 8.49 -5.20 -5.56
CA GLU A 102 8.45 -6.41 -6.37
C GLU A 102 7.21 -7.26 -6.12
N ASP A 103 6.64 -7.17 -4.93
CA ASP A 103 5.60 -8.10 -4.55
C ASP A 103 4.78 -7.58 -3.37
N MET A 104 3.60 -8.15 -3.21
CA MET A 104 2.72 -7.88 -2.07
C MET A 104 2.68 -9.11 -1.18
N PRO A 105 2.41 -8.95 0.13
CA PRO A 105 2.34 -10.12 0.99
C PRO A 105 1.19 -11.04 0.57
N ALA A 106 1.43 -12.35 0.66
CA ALA A 106 0.41 -13.31 0.28
C ALA A 106 -0.87 -13.15 1.11
N SER A 107 -0.75 -12.63 2.32
CA SER A 107 -1.89 -12.43 3.19
C SER A 107 -2.87 -11.36 2.69
N ILE A 108 -2.50 -10.63 1.62
CA ILE A 108 -3.41 -9.60 1.09
C ILE A 108 -4.78 -10.18 0.73
N ALA A 109 -4.83 -11.45 0.37
CA ALA A 109 -6.11 -12.09 0.05
C ALA A 109 -7.09 -12.07 1.22
N SER A 110 -6.58 -11.96 2.44
CA SER A 110 -7.42 -11.95 3.65
C SER A 110 -7.80 -10.55 4.13
N TRP A 111 -7.36 -9.49 3.43
CA TRP A 111 -7.68 -8.12 3.83
C TRP A 111 -9.10 -7.78 3.39
N CYS A 112 -10.07 -8.26 4.15
CA CYS A 112 -11.46 -8.28 3.71
C CYS A 112 -12.16 -6.92 3.71
N HIS A 113 -11.47 -5.87 4.14
CA HIS A 113 -12.01 -4.51 4.10
C HIS A 113 -11.42 -3.66 2.98
N LEU A 114 -10.45 -4.20 2.23
CA LEU A 114 -9.77 -3.42 1.19
C LEU A 114 -10.69 -3.22 0.00
N VAL A 115 -11.00 -1.97 -0.29
CA VAL A 115 -11.92 -1.58 -1.36
C VAL A 115 -11.17 -0.90 -2.50
N TYR A 116 -10.14 -0.14 -2.19
CA TYR A 116 -9.37 0.63 -3.16
C TYR A 116 -7.89 0.26 -3.07
N LEU A 117 -7.31 -0.16 -4.20
CA LEU A 117 -5.89 -0.51 -4.26
C LEU A 117 -5.30 0.09 -5.52
N ASP A 118 -4.35 1.01 -5.33
CA ASP A 118 -3.62 1.61 -6.44
C ASP A 118 -2.17 1.15 -6.40
N MET A 119 -1.80 0.33 -7.38
CA MET A 119 -0.45 -0.19 -7.53
C MET A 119 0.17 0.30 -8.84
N SER A 120 -0.36 1.36 -9.41
CA SER A 120 0.12 1.83 -10.72
C SER A 120 1.56 2.32 -10.66
N HIS A 121 2.24 2.25 -11.79
CA HIS A 121 3.62 2.71 -11.93
C HIS A 121 4.61 1.97 -11.04
N ASN A 122 4.29 0.75 -10.65
CA ASN A 122 5.24 -0.12 -9.95
C ASN A 122 5.93 -0.98 -11.00
N GLU A 123 7.03 -0.46 -11.52
CA GLU A 123 7.67 -1.02 -12.71
C GLU A 123 8.26 -2.41 -12.53
N LYS A 124 8.56 -2.78 -11.30
CA LYS A 124 9.13 -4.11 -11.03
C LYS A 124 8.07 -5.14 -10.62
N LEU A 125 6.83 -4.72 -10.49
CA LEU A 125 5.75 -5.64 -10.16
C LEU A 125 5.48 -6.52 -11.38
N GLN A 126 5.78 -7.80 -11.29
CA GLN A 126 5.65 -8.72 -12.41
C GLN A 126 4.59 -9.78 -12.20
N GLY A 127 4.40 -10.23 -10.99
CA GLY A 127 3.45 -11.27 -10.70
C GLY A 127 2.55 -10.88 -9.55
N LEU A 128 1.27 -11.11 -9.73
CA LEU A 128 0.28 -10.82 -8.71
C LEU A 128 -0.60 -12.05 -8.65
N THR A 129 -0.56 -12.79 -7.55
CA THR A 129 -1.22 -14.08 -7.46
C THR A 129 -2.48 -14.07 -6.61
N GLN A 130 -2.61 -13.11 -5.69
CA GLN A 130 -3.72 -13.10 -4.73
C GLN A 130 -4.28 -11.69 -4.64
N LEU A 131 -5.61 -11.61 -4.54
CA LEU A 131 -6.31 -10.35 -4.36
C LEU A 131 -7.51 -10.58 -3.44
N PRO A 132 -7.84 -9.61 -2.59
CA PRO A 132 -9.00 -9.79 -1.71
C PRO A 132 -10.30 -9.58 -2.48
N THR A 133 -11.32 -10.35 -2.13
CA THR A 133 -12.60 -10.31 -2.84
C THR A 133 -13.40 -9.04 -2.56
N SER A 134 -12.99 -8.24 -1.61
CA SER A 134 -13.65 -6.97 -1.27
C SER A 134 -13.35 -5.84 -2.24
N LEU A 135 -12.37 -6.00 -3.13
CA LEU A 135 -11.94 -4.92 -4.01
C LEU A 135 -13.05 -4.40 -4.91
N ARG A 136 -13.15 -3.07 -5.00
CA ARG A 136 -14.00 -2.38 -5.94
C ARG A 136 -13.21 -1.59 -6.97
N HIS A 137 -12.02 -1.11 -6.60
CA HIS A 137 -11.17 -0.34 -7.50
C HIS A 137 -9.76 -0.89 -7.46
N LEU A 138 -9.25 -1.31 -8.61
CA LEU A 138 -7.89 -1.85 -8.72
C LEU A 138 -7.19 -1.17 -9.90
N ASN A 139 -6.10 -0.50 -9.60
CA ASN A 139 -5.30 0.16 -10.63
C ASN A 139 -3.93 -0.50 -10.71
N LEU A 140 -3.68 -1.14 -11.85
CA LEU A 140 -2.41 -1.81 -12.15
C LEU A 140 -1.73 -1.16 -13.35
N SER A 141 -2.12 0.06 -13.71
CA SER A 141 -1.59 0.74 -14.89
C SER A 141 -0.08 0.92 -14.81
N TYR A 142 0.58 0.78 -15.93
CA TYR A 142 2.02 1.01 -16.05
C TYR A 142 2.83 0.12 -15.10
N THR A 143 2.40 -1.14 -14.98
CA THR A 143 3.20 -2.16 -14.28
C THR A 143 3.77 -3.12 -15.32
N ASP A 144 4.67 -3.98 -14.85
CA ASP A 144 5.34 -4.94 -15.73
C ASP A 144 4.70 -6.33 -15.71
N ILE A 145 3.43 -6.41 -15.26
CA ILE A 145 2.75 -7.70 -15.16
C ILE A 145 2.56 -8.32 -16.54
N GLU A 146 2.75 -9.63 -16.60
CA GLU A 146 2.55 -10.38 -17.84
C GLU A 146 1.17 -11.02 -17.92
N SER A 147 0.54 -11.21 -16.76
CA SER A 147 -0.79 -11.80 -16.71
C SER A 147 -1.51 -11.29 -15.47
N ILE A 148 -2.82 -11.40 -15.50
CA ILE A 148 -3.66 -11.06 -14.35
C ILE A 148 -4.07 -12.39 -13.70
N PRO A 149 -4.06 -12.46 -12.36
CA PRO A 149 -4.37 -13.74 -11.71
C PRO A 149 -5.80 -14.19 -11.99
N ASP A 150 -5.98 -15.51 -12.09
CA ASP A 150 -7.31 -16.07 -12.34
C ASP A 150 -8.31 -15.73 -11.24
N CYS A 151 -7.83 -15.42 -10.03
CA CYS A 151 -8.72 -15.07 -8.94
C CYS A 151 -9.53 -13.79 -9.21
N ILE A 152 -9.17 -13.04 -10.26
CA ILE A 152 -9.88 -11.79 -10.56
C ILE A 152 -11.36 -12.06 -10.87
N LYS A 153 -11.67 -13.22 -11.46
CA LYS A 153 -13.07 -13.48 -11.82
C LYS A 153 -13.96 -13.64 -10.58
N ALA A 154 -13.36 -13.87 -9.42
CA ALA A 154 -14.12 -13.99 -8.17
C ALA A 154 -14.34 -12.65 -7.48
N LEU A 155 -13.82 -11.56 -8.03
CA LEU A 155 -13.98 -10.24 -7.43
C LEU A 155 -15.32 -9.64 -7.84
N HIS A 156 -16.38 -10.15 -7.22
CA HIS A 156 -17.75 -9.83 -7.65
C HIS A 156 -18.16 -8.39 -7.35
N GLN A 157 -17.39 -7.67 -6.57
CA GLN A 157 -17.69 -6.27 -6.26
C GLN A 157 -16.85 -5.30 -7.09
N LEU A 158 -15.96 -5.81 -7.93
CA LEU A 158 -15.04 -4.95 -8.70
C LEU A 158 -15.81 -4.08 -9.68
N GLU A 159 -15.59 -2.77 -9.59
CA GLU A 159 -16.25 -1.78 -10.44
C GLU A 159 -15.29 -1.15 -11.43
N GLU A 160 -14.01 -1.11 -11.10
CA GLU A 160 -13.03 -0.44 -11.93
C GLU A 160 -11.73 -1.22 -11.95
N LEU A 161 -11.22 -1.50 -13.14
CA LEU A 161 -9.95 -2.17 -13.36
C LEU A 161 -9.17 -1.36 -14.37
N CYS A 162 -8.04 -0.79 -13.95
CA CYS A 162 -7.22 0.04 -14.82
C CYS A 162 -5.95 -0.71 -15.19
N LEU A 163 -5.73 -0.87 -16.50
CA LEU A 163 -4.59 -1.63 -17.03
C LEU A 163 -3.85 -0.84 -18.12
N SER A 164 -3.96 0.48 -18.12
CA SER A 164 -3.27 1.29 -19.12
C SER A 164 -1.76 1.05 -19.05
N GLY A 165 -1.12 0.99 -20.18
CA GLY A 165 0.33 0.92 -20.22
C GLY A 165 0.96 -0.34 -19.70
N CYS A 166 0.19 -1.41 -19.53
CA CYS A 166 0.74 -2.71 -19.13
C CYS A 166 1.25 -3.40 -20.39
N THR A 167 2.45 -3.01 -20.82
CA THR A 167 2.96 -3.38 -22.14
C THR A 167 3.35 -4.84 -22.28
N ARG A 168 3.54 -5.55 -21.19
CA ARG A 168 3.86 -6.97 -21.23
C ARG A 168 2.64 -7.87 -21.08
N LEU A 169 1.47 -7.28 -20.83
CA LEU A 169 0.25 -8.06 -20.65
C LEU A 169 -0.17 -8.68 -21.96
N ALA A 170 -0.24 -10.01 -22.02
CA ALA A 170 -0.48 -10.74 -23.26
C ALA A 170 -1.92 -11.16 -23.45
N SER A 171 -2.69 -11.27 -22.37
CA SER A 171 -4.08 -11.73 -22.47
C SER A 171 -4.82 -11.38 -21.20
N LEU A 172 -6.13 -11.47 -21.26
CA LEU A 172 -6.98 -11.28 -20.09
C LEU A 172 -7.65 -12.59 -19.74
N PRO A 173 -7.73 -12.91 -18.44
CA PRO A 173 -8.54 -14.05 -18.02
C PRO A 173 -10.02 -13.69 -18.04
N ASP A 174 -10.88 -14.61 -17.65
CA ASP A 174 -12.28 -14.28 -17.45
C ASP A 174 -12.38 -13.19 -16.38
N LEU A 175 -13.16 -12.18 -16.69
CA LEU A 175 -13.35 -11.06 -15.78
C LEU A 175 -14.65 -11.23 -15.01
N PRO A 176 -14.77 -10.56 -13.83
CA PRO A 176 -16.01 -10.66 -13.07
C PRO A 176 -17.14 -9.97 -13.81
N CYS A 177 -18.36 -10.41 -13.54
CA CYS A 177 -19.54 -9.86 -14.21
C CYS A 177 -19.84 -8.43 -13.76
N SER A 178 -19.19 -7.96 -12.69
CA SER A 178 -19.45 -6.63 -12.15
C SER A 178 -18.83 -5.51 -12.99
N ILE A 179 -17.88 -5.81 -13.84
CA ILE A 179 -17.25 -4.81 -14.70
C ILE A 179 -18.06 -4.59 -15.96
#